data_99b42ae3c15a76683b6d1f1acd528a66
#
_entry.id   99b42ae3c15a76683b6d1f1acd528a66
#
_cell.length_a   1.000
_cell.length_b   1.000
_cell.length_c   1.000
_cell.angle_alpha   90.00
_cell.angle_beta   90.00
_cell.angle_gamma   90.00
#
_symmetry.space_group_name_H-M   'P 1'
#
loop_
_entity.id
_entity.type
_entity.pdbx_description
1 polymer ?
#
loop_
_entity_poly.entity_id
_entity_poly.type
_entity_poly.pdbx_seq_one_letter_code
_entity_poly.pdbx_strand_id
1 'polypeptide(L)'
;LAAFDAAFVATCVGSLQKCTIRLANADRDRPNEIKSYAQRFEITSLVGTVSRDGGAHVHIGLADAEGACIGGHLISGEVFTTAEIVVGDVPGTTFQRSYDDATGFPELDVLPDGSADARRLVATAAAGFALFALGLAVGRRGRSSGT
;
A
#
# COMPACT_ATOMS: atom_id res chain seq x y z
N LEU A 1 -4.31 -6.05 -14.76
CA LEU A 1 -4.63 -4.96 -13.80
C LEU A 1 -5.31 -3.76 -14.47
N ALA A 2 -5.26 -3.61 -15.80
CA ALA A 2 -5.95 -2.55 -16.55
C ALA A 2 -7.51 -2.59 -16.46
N ALA A 3 -8.09 -3.49 -15.71
CA ALA A 3 -9.54 -3.63 -15.55
C ALA A 3 -10.13 -2.83 -14.38
N PHE A 4 -9.30 -2.16 -13.58
CA PHE A 4 -9.75 -1.41 -12.41
C PHE A 4 -9.45 0.07 -12.56
N ASP A 5 -10.40 0.93 -12.22
CA ASP A 5 -10.19 2.37 -12.12
C ASP A 5 -9.47 2.75 -10.82
N ALA A 6 -9.73 2.01 -9.76
CA ALA A 6 -9.05 2.11 -8.48
C ALA A 6 -9.03 0.74 -7.80
N ALA A 7 -7.84 0.27 -7.42
CA ALA A 7 -7.71 -1.00 -6.72
C ALA A 7 -6.61 -0.96 -5.64
N PHE A 8 -6.68 -1.89 -4.72
CA PHE A 8 -5.66 -2.08 -3.68
C PHE A 8 -5.34 -3.56 -3.49
N VAL A 9 -4.11 -3.83 -3.07
CA VAL A 9 -3.71 -5.17 -2.64
C VAL A 9 -4.08 -5.34 -1.18
N ALA A 10 -4.98 -6.26 -0.88
CA ALA A 10 -5.44 -6.56 0.47
C ALA A 10 -4.46 -7.47 1.21
N THR A 11 -3.99 -8.52 0.54
CA THR A 11 -3.01 -9.47 1.09
C THR A 11 -2.34 -10.27 -0.02
N CYS A 12 -1.20 -10.85 0.31
CA CYS A 12 -0.51 -11.82 -0.53
C CYS A 12 0.21 -12.84 0.34
N VAL A 13 0.15 -14.10 -0.05
CA VAL A 13 0.99 -15.18 0.46
C VAL A 13 1.70 -15.87 -0.70
N GLY A 14 2.85 -16.45 -0.43
CA GLY A 14 3.65 -17.14 -1.44
C GLY A 14 5.14 -16.86 -1.30
N SER A 15 5.90 -17.18 -2.33
CA SER A 15 7.35 -17.09 -2.27
C SER A 15 7.97 -16.52 -3.55
N LEU A 16 9.13 -15.88 -3.38
CA LEU A 16 9.96 -15.35 -4.46
C LEU A 16 11.31 -16.06 -4.50
N GLN A 17 11.91 -16.14 -5.70
CA GLN A 17 13.31 -16.56 -5.88
C GLN A 17 14.24 -15.40 -6.25
N LYS A 18 13.68 -14.26 -6.66
CA LYS A 18 14.39 -12.99 -6.85
C LYS A 18 13.49 -11.85 -6.46
N CYS A 19 14.09 -10.79 -5.93
CA CYS A 19 13.39 -9.56 -5.60
C CYS A 19 14.31 -8.36 -5.80
N THR A 20 13.76 -7.28 -6.34
CA THR A 20 14.42 -5.97 -6.39
C THR A 20 13.53 -4.97 -5.68
N ILE A 21 14.09 -4.29 -4.68
CA ILE A 21 13.39 -3.29 -3.87
C ILE A 21 14.17 -1.99 -3.79
N ARG A 22 13.45 -0.88 -3.67
CA ARG A 22 13.99 0.41 -3.28
C ARG A 22 13.88 0.55 -1.76
N LEU A 23 14.96 0.99 -1.12
CA LEU A 23 15.03 1.19 0.32
C LEU A 23 14.44 2.55 0.76
N ALA A 24 14.39 2.77 2.09
CA ALA A 24 13.66 3.88 2.71
C ALA A 24 14.28 5.27 2.52
N ASN A 25 15.46 5.36 1.95
CA ASN A 25 16.17 6.64 1.74
C ASN A 25 15.91 7.27 0.37
N ALA A 26 14.72 7.03 -0.20
CA ALA A 26 14.30 7.71 -1.41
C ALA A 26 14.22 9.22 -1.19
N ASP A 27 14.84 9.98 -2.09
CA ASP A 27 14.92 11.43 -2.05
C ASP A 27 15.00 11.93 -3.49
N ARG A 28 14.33 13.04 -3.84
CA ARG A 28 14.38 13.64 -5.17
C ARG A 28 15.78 14.13 -5.55
N ASP A 29 16.57 14.52 -4.55
CA ASP A 29 17.90 15.15 -4.73
C ASP A 29 19.04 14.13 -4.61
N ARG A 30 18.74 12.84 -4.38
CA ARG A 30 19.71 11.75 -4.26
C ARG A 30 19.31 10.53 -5.07
N PRO A 31 20.26 9.75 -5.57
CA PRO A 31 19.97 8.46 -6.17
C PRO A 31 19.25 7.53 -5.17
N ASN A 32 18.18 6.89 -5.62
CA ASN A 32 17.51 5.86 -4.84
C ASN A 32 18.44 4.67 -4.59
N GLU A 33 18.48 4.18 -3.37
CA GLU A 33 19.17 2.93 -3.05
C GLU A 33 18.27 1.75 -3.43
N ILE A 34 18.72 1.01 -4.46
CA ILE A 34 18.03 -0.16 -5.01
C ILE A 34 18.88 -1.39 -4.70
N LYS A 35 18.24 -2.42 -4.11
CA LYS A 35 18.87 -3.71 -3.84
C LYS A 35 18.15 -4.83 -4.57
N SER A 36 18.94 -5.72 -5.18
CA SER A 36 18.47 -6.95 -5.81
C SER A 36 18.98 -8.15 -5.03
N TYR A 37 18.09 -9.10 -4.80
CA TYR A 37 18.34 -10.33 -4.09
C TYR A 37 18.03 -11.51 -5.01
N ALA A 38 18.94 -12.48 -5.06
CA ALA A 38 18.80 -13.73 -5.83
C ALA A 38 18.82 -14.91 -4.86
N GLN A 39 17.80 -14.99 -4.01
CA GLN A 39 17.60 -16.06 -3.04
C GLN A 39 16.10 -16.25 -2.79
N ARG A 40 15.74 -17.33 -2.08
CA ARG A 40 14.35 -17.61 -1.73
C ARG A 40 13.87 -16.79 -0.56
N PHE A 41 12.61 -16.35 -0.65
CA PHE A 41 11.91 -15.62 0.39
C PHE A 41 10.47 -16.08 0.48
N GLU A 42 9.92 -16.09 1.69
CA GLU A 42 8.48 -16.10 1.93
C GLU A 42 7.95 -14.65 1.92
N ILE A 43 6.79 -14.44 1.29
CA ILE A 43 6.11 -13.14 1.30
C ILE A 43 5.37 -13.01 2.62
N THR A 44 5.79 -12.09 3.48
CA THR A 44 5.15 -11.80 4.77
C THR A 44 4.10 -10.71 4.67
N SER A 45 4.22 -9.82 3.68
CA SER A 45 3.22 -8.82 3.33
C SER A 45 3.40 -8.33 1.90
N LEU A 46 2.31 -7.98 1.25
CA LEU A 46 2.29 -7.21 0.00
C LEU A 46 1.09 -6.28 0.06
N VAL A 47 1.33 -4.98 0.07
CA VAL A 47 0.29 -3.95 0.23
C VAL A 47 0.55 -2.79 -0.72
N GLY A 48 -0.51 -2.15 -1.18
CA GLY A 48 -0.38 -1.00 -2.06
C GLY A 48 -1.62 -0.70 -2.87
N THR A 49 -1.48 0.25 -3.80
CA THR A 49 -2.55 0.74 -4.66
C THR A 49 -2.20 0.54 -6.13
N VAL A 50 -3.23 0.34 -6.94
CA VAL A 50 -3.15 0.23 -8.40
C VAL A 50 -4.04 1.30 -9.01
N SER A 51 -3.49 2.10 -9.92
CA SER A 51 -4.15 3.21 -10.58
C SER A 51 -4.72 2.79 -11.94
N ARG A 52 -5.67 3.57 -12.46
CA ARG A 52 -6.33 3.38 -13.77
C ARG A 52 -5.34 3.22 -14.94
N ASP A 53 -4.25 3.99 -14.92
CA ASP A 53 -3.18 3.95 -15.91
C ASP A 53 -2.27 2.70 -15.84
N GLY A 54 -2.59 1.77 -14.90
CA GLY A 54 -1.80 0.58 -14.64
C GLY A 54 -0.59 0.83 -13.72
N GLY A 55 -0.40 2.05 -13.22
CA GLY A 55 0.62 2.37 -12.23
C GLY A 55 0.33 1.68 -10.90
N ALA A 56 1.35 1.08 -10.31
CA ALA A 56 1.23 0.43 -9.00
C ALA A 56 2.27 1.01 -8.03
N HIS A 57 1.81 1.28 -6.80
CA HIS A 57 2.69 1.61 -5.69
C HIS A 57 2.52 0.54 -4.62
N VAL A 58 3.47 -0.37 -4.58
CA VAL A 58 3.38 -1.59 -3.78
C VAL A 58 4.63 -1.73 -2.92
N HIS A 59 4.42 -2.01 -1.64
CA HIS A 59 5.48 -2.38 -0.71
C HIS A 59 5.40 -3.86 -0.38
N ILE A 60 6.56 -4.49 -0.21
CA ILE A 60 6.69 -5.90 0.10
C ILE A 60 7.50 -6.11 1.38
N GLY A 61 7.07 -7.03 2.22
CA GLY A 61 7.85 -7.63 3.30
C GLY A 61 8.18 -9.07 2.95
N LEU A 62 9.40 -9.48 3.23
CA LEU A 62 9.96 -10.78 2.87
C LEU A 62 10.71 -11.37 4.06
N ALA A 63 10.59 -12.67 4.27
CA ALA A 63 11.42 -13.42 5.23
C ALA A 63 12.33 -14.41 4.50
N ASP A 64 13.60 -14.45 4.85
CA ASP A 64 14.56 -15.42 4.32
C ASP A 64 14.50 -16.77 5.03
N ALA A 65 15.43 -17.69 4.70
CA ALA A 65 15.49 -19.03 5.26
C ALA A 65 15.79 -19.06 6.77
N GLU A 66 16.40 -18.03 7.30
CA GLU A 66 16.72 -17.84 8.72
C GLU A 66 15.60 -17.08 9.46
N GLY A 67 14.55 -16.65 8.75
CA GLY A 67 13.45 -15.84 9.29
C GLY A 67 13.80 -14.36 9.44
N ALA A 68 14.94 -13.91 8.93
CA ALA A 68 15.27 -12.50 8.92
C ALA A 68 14.38 -11.77 7.90
N CYS A 69 13.84 -10.62 8.32
CA CYS A 69 12.91 -9.86 7.50
C CYS A 69 13.58 -8.68 6.82
N ILE A 70 13.27 -8.52 5.53
CA ILE A 70 13.61 -7.36 4.72
C ILE A 70 12.33 -6.82 4.08
N GLY A 71 12.38 -5.59 3.59
CA GLY A 71 11.24 -5.02 2.86
C GLY A 71 11.55 -3.67 2.27
N GLY A 72 10.62 -3.19 1.46
CA GLY A 72 10.72 -1.89 0.79
C GLY A 72 9.72 -1.73 -0.34
N HIS A 73 9.92 -0.69 -1.15
CA HIS A 73 9.15 -0.46 -2.35
C HIS A 73 9.50 -1.51 -3.42
N LEU A 74 8.51 -2.29 -3.83
CA LEU A 74 8.71 -3.37 -4.81
C LEU A 74 8.93 -2.78 -6.21
N ILE A 75 10.07 -3.12 -6.82
CA ILE A 75 10.38 -2.80 -8.21
C ILE A 75 10.09 -4.01 -9.10
N SER A 76 10.56 -5.19 -8.69
CA SER A 76 10.29 -6.44 -9.39
C SER A 76 10.43 -7.64 -8.48
N GLY A 77 9.76 -8.74 -8.84
CA GLY A 77 9.86 -10.02 -8.15
C GLY A 77 9.65 -11.18 -9.11
N GLU A 78 10.36 -12.28 -8.87
CA GLU A 78 10.19 -13.53 -9.60
C GLU A 78 9.65 -14.58 -8.64
N VAL A 79 8.42 -15.04 -8.91
CA VAL A 79 7.72 -16.04 -8.08
C VAL A 79 8.47 -17.37 -8.10
N PHE A 80 8.63 -18.01 -6.93
CA PHE A 80 9.27 -19.33 -6.83
C PHE A 80 8.26 -20.45 -7.05
N THR A 81 7.27 -20.59 -6.20
CA THR A 81 6.23 -21.64 -6.33
C THR A 81 4.89 -21.05 -6.66
N THR A 82 4.42 -20.12 -5.82
CA THR A 82 3.13 -19.47 -5.97
C THR A 82 3.16 -18.05 -5.38
N ALA A 83 2.24 -17.22 -5.85
CA ALA A 83 1.86 -15.98 -5.20
C ALA A 83 0.33 -15.84 -5.30
N GLU A 84 -0.34 -15.94 -4.17
CA GLU A 84 -1.78 -15.79 -4.05
C GLU A 84 -2.09 -14.38 -3.60
N ILE A 85 -2.58 -13.55 -4.52
CA ILE A 85 -2.80 -12.12 -4.30
C ILE A 85 -4.30 -11.85 -4.27
N VAL A 86 -4.78 -11.25 -3.18
CA VAL A 86 -6.16 -10.74 -3.10
C VAL A 86 -6.15 -9.25 -3.41
N VAL A 87 -6.91 -8.88 -4.43
CA VAL A 87 -7.07 -7.49 -4.87
C VAL A 87 -8.49 -7.04 -4.58
N GLY A 88 -8.64 -5.86 -4.01
CA GLY A 88 -9.93 -5.20 -3.82
C GLY A 88 -10.11 -4.08 -4.84
N ASP A 89 -11.34 -3.96 -5.36
CA ASP A 89 -11.79 -2.84 -6.17
C ASP A 89 -12.37 -1.73 -5.25
N VAL A 90 -12.27 -0.47 -5.69
CA VAL A 90 -12.86 0.69 -4.99
C VAL A 90 -13.91 1.31 -5.91
N PRO A 91 -15.16 0.82 -5.88
CA PRO A 91 -16.21 1.31 -6.77
C PRO A 91 -16.48 2.80 -6.61
N GLY A 92 -16.76 3.49 -7.70
CA GLY A 92 -17.07 4.91 -7.70
C GLY A 92 -15.85 5.80 -7.47
N THR A 93 -14.66 5.25 -7.60
CA THR A 93 -13.40 5.96 -7.37
C THR A 93 -12.45 5.73 -8.53
N THR A 94 -11.68 6.73 -8.87
CA THR A 94 -10.54 6.63 -9.80
C THR A 94 -9.26 6.96 -9.07
N PHE A 95 -8.28 6.08 -9.14
CA PHE A 95 -6.90 6.34 -8.77
C PHE A 95 -6.11 6.75 -10.00
N GLN A 96 -5.41 7.86 -9.90
CA GLN A 96 -4.42 8.28 -10.88
C GLN A 96 -3.16 8.77 -10.17
N ARG A 97 -2.07 8.94 -10.92
CA ARG A 97 -0.84 9.46 -10.35
C ARG A 97 -0.42 10.71 -11.08
N SER A 98 -0.25 11.79 -10.30
CA SER A 98 0.22 13.08 -10.78
C SER A 98 1.56 13.40 -10.16
N TYR A 99 2.47 13.97 -10.95
CA TYR A 99 3.77 14.40 -10.44
C TYR A 99 3.60 15.53 -9.43
N ASP A 100 4.23 15.36 -8.26
CA ASP A 100 4.25 16.35 -7.19
C ASP A 100 5.65 16.94 -7.07
N ASP A 101 5.78 18.24 -7.30
CA ASP A 101 7.05 18.97 -7.21
C ASP A 101 7.64 18.99 -5.79
N ALA A 102 6.81 18.86 -4.76
CA ALA A 102 7.28 18.86 -3.37
C ALA A 102 7.98 17.54 -3.01
N THR A 103 7.46 16.41 -3.48
CA THR A 103 8.03 15.08 -3.22
C THR A 103 9.00 14.63 -4.30
N GLY A 104 8.81 15.12 -5.54
CA GLY A 104 9.58 14.71 -6.72
C GLY A 104 9.14 13.35 -7.29
N PHE A 105 7.95 12.86 -6.91
CA PHE A 105 7.41 11.58 -7.35
C PHE A 105 5.97 11.70 -7.86
N PRO A 106 5.49 10.73 -8.69
CA PRO A 106 4.08 10.61 -9.00
C PRO A 106 3.29 10.15 -7.76
N GLU A 107 2.54 11.05 -7.16
CA GLU A 107 1.70 10.79 -5.98
C GLU A 107 0.29 10.35 -6.35
N LEU A 108 -0.43 9.74 -5.42
CA LEU A 108 -1.76 9.20 -5.63
C LEU A 108 -2.82 10.30 -5.50
N ASP A 109 -3.55 10.53 -6.59
CA ASP A 109 -4.80 11.28 -6.59
C ASP A 109 -5.99 10.33 -6.48
N VAL A 110 -6.89 10.61 -5.55
CA VAL A 110 -8.13 9.87 -5.33
C VAL A 110 -9.29 10.73 -5.81
N LEU A 111 -9.89 10.37 -6.93
CA LEU A 111 -10.96 11.14 -7.56
C LEU A 111 -12.28 10.38 -7.52
N PRO A 112 -13.42 11.05 -7.28
CA PRO A 112 -14.73 10.45 -7.50
C PRO A 112 -14.94 10.20 -8.99
N ASP A 113 -15.57 9.10 -9.37
CA ASP A 113 -15.87 8.77 -10.77
C ASP A 113 -17.01 9.59 -11.38
N GLY A 114 -17.54 10.54 -10.64
CA GLY A 114 -18.65 11.40 -11.06
C GLY A 114 -20.04 10.77 -10.90
N SER A 115 -20.13 9.50 -10.48
CA SER A 115 -21.41 8.87 -10.18
C SER A 115 -21.99 9.38 -8.85
N ALA A 116 -23.31 9.47 -8.75
CA ALA A 116 -23.98 9.92 -7.53
C ALA A 116 -23.72 8.99 -6.31
N ASP A 117 -23.38 7.74 -6.58
CA ASP A 117 -23.07 6.73 -5.53
C ASP A 117 -21.69 6.93 -4.92
N ALA A 118 -20.71 7.45 -5.67
CA ALA A 118 -19.38 7.76 -5.16
C ALA A 118 -19.41 8.80 -4.03
N ARG A 119 -20.29 9.79 -4.13
CA ARG A 119 -20.47 10.83 -3.10
C ARG A 119 -20.97 10.24 -1.77
N ARG A 120 -21.76 9.16 -1.81
CA ARG A 120 -22.24 8.48 -0.61
C ARG A 120 -21.14 7.66 0.06
N LEU A 121 -20.29 6.98 -0.72
CA LEU A 121 -19.21 6.14 -0.19
C LEU A 121 -18.13 6.98 0.53
N VAL A 122 -17.73 8.10 -0.07
CA VAL A 122 -16.77 9.03 0.53
C VAL A 122 -17.31 9.65 1.82
N ALA A 123 -18.60 10.03 1.85
CA ALA A 123 -19.23 10.57 3.05
C ALA A 123 -19.31 9.53 4.19
N THR A 124 -19.55 8.25 3.87
CA THR A 124 -19.60 7.16 4.86
C THR A 124 -18.23 6.82 5.41
N ALA A 125 -17.19 6.83 4.58
CA ALA A 125 -15.80 6.61 5.01
C ALA A 125 -15.31 7.76 5.90
N ALA A 126 -15.62 9.01 5.57
CA ALA A 126 -15.26 10.16 6.40
C ALA A 126 -15.98 10.14 7.77
N ALA A 127 -17.25 9.75 7.82
CA ALA A 127 -17.99 9.60 9.06
C ALA A 127 -17.45 8.43 9.93
N GLY A 128 -17.03 7.32 9.32
CA GLY A 128 -16.39 6.19 10.01
C GLY A 128 -15.03 6.57 10.62
N PHE A 129 -14.24 7.34 9.93
CA PHE A 129 -12.95 7.84 10.45
C PHE A 129 -13.12 8.84 11.61
N ALA A 130 -14.12 9.71 11.56
CA ALA A 130 -14.43 10.65 12.63
C ALA A 130 -14.92 9.93 13.91
N LEU A 131 -15.72 8.89 13.78
CA LEU A 131 -16.18 8.07 14.90
C LEU A 131 -15.05 7.26 15.56
N PHE A 132 -14.09 6.76 14.76
CA PHE A 132 -12.91 6.06 15.28
C PHE A 132 -11.97 7.02 16.03
N ALA A 133 -11.75 8.24 15.53
CA ALA A 133 -10.97 9.25 16.20
C ALA A 133 -11.61 9.71 17.53
N LEU A 134 -12.94 9.83 17.58
CA LEU A 134 -13.68 10.19 18.79
C LEU A 134 -13.65 9.06 19.84
N GLY A 135 -13.70 7.79 19.44
CA GLY A 135 -13.59 6.63 20.33
C GLY A 135 -12.23 6.53 21.03
N LEU A 136 -11.15 6.88 20.35
CA LEU A 136 -9.79 6.94 20.93
C LEU A 136 -9.62 8.08 21.94
N ALA A 137 -10.32 9.20 21.80
CA ALA A 137 -10.28 10.31 22.73
C ALA A 137 -11.05 10.03 24.03
N VAL A 138 -12.12 9.28 24.00
CA VAL A 138 -12.93 8.89 25.18
C VAL A 138 -12.26 7.82 26.04
N GLY A 139 -11.49 6.90 25.45
CA GLY A 139 -10.77 5.86 26.19
C GLY A 139 -9.58 6.35 27.04
N ARG A 140 -9.15 7.58 26.90
CA ARG A 140 -8.02 8.14 27.66
C ARG A 140 -8.40 8.81 29.01
N ARG A 141 -9.68 8.95 29.33
CA ARG A 141 -10.14 9.64 30.56
C ARG A 141 -10.42 8.72 31.78
N GLY A 142 -10.07 7.45 31.72
CA GLY A 142 -10.38 6.47 32.77
C GLY A 142 -9.16 5.88 33.50
N ARG A 143 -8.13 6.67 33.85
CA ARG A 143 -7.15 6.31 34.89
C ARG A 143 -6.68 7.55 35.62
N SER A 144 -7.46 7.98 36.60
CA SER A 144 -6.97 8.77 37.71
C SER A 144 -7.15 7.97 39.00
N SER A 145 -6.01 7.59 39.55
CA SER A 145 -5.65 7.50 40.99
C SER A 145 -6.77 7.31 42.01
N GLY A 146 -6.71 6.20 42.72
CA GLY A 146 -7.19 6.03 44.07
C GLY A 146 -6.06 5.41 44.88
N THR A 147 -5.52 6.19 45.79
CA THR A 147 -4.71 5.96 47.00
C THR A 147 -4.30 4.52 47.31
#